data_24be31a7f1ba0433f0e8849a36d44196
#
_entry.id   24be31a7f1ba0433f0e8849a36d44196
#
_cell.length_a   1.000
_cell.length_b   1.000
_cell.length_c   1.000
_cell.angle_alpha   90.00
_cell.angle_beta   90.00
_cell.angle_gamma   90.00
#
_symmetry.space_group_name_H-M   'P 1'
#
loop_
_entity.id
_entity.type
_entity.pdbx_description
1 polymer ?
#
loop_
_entity_poly.entity_id
_entity_poly.type
_entity_poly.pdbx_seq_one_letter_code
_entity_poly.pdbx_strand_id
1 'polypeptide(L)'
;MSARWRRSTKSRKWLDFNDSVIKTKKQSTAQREYTRVKSMSVPPSFRTSKSYAKRRFQEPKPLIDIFQENNYIIIVAEIAGFNRETLKIHVKNQKLTLSAKSKDRRYYKSLNLPKVVIPDVMYTKFKNGVLEIKLKKAETAINKEAG
;
A
#
# COMPACT_ATOMS: atom_id res chain seq x y z
N MET A 1 25.23 6.22 37.87
CA MET A 1 24.14 5.61 37.05
C MET A 1 23.21 6.62 36.37
N SER A 2 23.21 7.86 36.77
CA SER A 2 22.37 8.91 36.19
C SER A 2 22.92 9.54 34.90
N ALA A 3 24.13 9.20 34.49
CA ALA A 3 24.79 9.81 33.33
C ALA A 3 24.22 9.38 31.95
N ARG A 4 23.33 8.42 31.94
CA ARG A 4 22.75 7.86 30.70
C ARG A 4 21.67 8.72 30.05
N TRP A 5 21.15 9.69 30.74
CA TRP A 5 20.06 10.53 30.29
C TRP A 5 20.49 11.77 29.47
N ARG A 6 21.77 11.96 29.27
CA ARG A 6 22.29 13.07 28.46
C ARG A 6 22.15 12.92 26.97
N ARG A 7 21.53 11.84 26.50
CA ARG A 7 21.31 11.63 25.07
C ARG A 7 20.25 12.56 24.46
N SER A 8 19.46 13.21 25.29
CA SER A 8 18.44 14.16 24.80
C SER A 8 19.02 15.46 24.24
N THR A 9 20.27 15.76 24.56
CA THR A 9 20.92 16.97 24.03
C THR A 9 21.26 16.90 22.55
N LYS A 10 21.38 15.71 22.00
CA LYS A 10 21.58 15.54 20.56
C LYS A 10 20.35 15.92 19.72
N SER A 11 19.16 15.72 20.26
CA SER A 11 17.93 16.08 19.57
C SER A 11 17.73 17.59 19.46
N ARG A 12 18.19 18.36 20.44
CA ARG A 12 18.11 19.82 20.40
C ARG A 12 18.99 20.44 19.31
N LYS A 13 20.17 19.88 19.07
CA LYS A 13 21.05 20.34 17.98
C LYS A 13 20.42 20.15 16.60
N TRP A 14 19.64 19.11 16.42
CA TRP A 14 18.92 18.89 15.19
C TRP A 14 17.80 19.90 14.94
N LEU A 15 17.08 20.27 15.98
CA LEU A 15 16.04 21.28 15.91
C LEU A 15 16.61 22.65 15.61
N ASP A 16 17.71 23.02 16.27
CA ASP A 16 18.39 24.28 16.04
C ASP A 16 18.96 24.38 14.62
N PHE A 17 19.45 23.30 14.09
CA PHE A 17 19.94 23.25 12.71
C PHE A 17 18.83 23.46 11.69
N ASN A 18 17.67 22.84 11.90
CA ASN A 18 16.52 23.03 11.02
C ASN A 18 15.99 24.46 11.04
N ASP A 19 15.95 25.08 12.22
CA ASP A 19 15.52 26.48 12.34
C ASP A 19 16.48 27.44 11.64
N SER A 20 17.79 27.21 11.74
CA SER A 20 18.75 28.04 11.04
C SER A 20 18.67 27.92 9.52
N VAL A 21 18.44 26.71 9.01
CA VAL A 21 18.23 26.47 7.58
C VAL A 21 16.93 27.12 7.07
N ILE A 22 15.87 27.08 7.86
CA ILE A 22 14.61 27.71 7.49
C ILE A 22 14.75 29.24 7.46
N LYS A 23 15.47 29.82 8.43
CA LYS A 23 15.72 31.26 8.46
C LYS A 23 16.54 31.76 7.27
N THR A 24 17.56 31.00 6.88
CA THR A 24 18.36 31.36 5.70
C THR A 24 17.58 31.25 4.40
N LYS A 25 16.69 30.30 4.27
CA LYS A 25 15.80 30.21 3.10
C LYS A 25 14.80 31.37 3.00
N LYS A 26 14.30 31.86 4.13
CA LYS A 26 13.42 33.03 4.15
C LYS A 26 14.13 34.32 3.74
N GLN A 27 15.36 34.46 4.15
CA GLN A 27 16.16 35.63 3.75
C GLN A 27 16.51 35.61 2.26
N SER A 28 16.78 34.47 1.68
CA SER A 28 17.11 34.38 0.26
C SER A 28 15.88 34.63 -0.64
N THR A 29 14.68 34.36 -0.16
CA THR A 29 13.45 34.67 -0.91
C THR A 29 13.10 36.15 -0.86
N ALA A 30 13.38 36.85 0.23
CA ALA A 30 13.14 38.29 0.35
C ALA A 30 14.01 39.11 -0.61
N GLN A 31 15.22 38.66 -0.91
CA GLN A 31 16.13 39.36 -1.83
C GLN A 31 15.80 39.16 -3.32
N ARG A 32 14.90 38.25 -3.66
CA ARG A 32 14.49 38.03 -5.05
C ARG A 32 13.31 38.89 -5.50
N GLU A 33 12.73 39.63 -4.60
CA GLU A 33 11.48 40.35 -4.88
C GLU A 33 11.69 41.59 -5.76
N TYR A 34 12.87 42.10 -5.87
CA TYR A 34 13.16 43.29 -6.67
C TYR A 34 13.61 42.98 -8.10
N THR A 35 13.92 41.77 -8.43
CA THR A 35 13.99 41.39 -9.83
C THR A 35 12.56 41.23 -10.34
N ARG A 36 11.86 42.34 -10.37
CA ARG A 36 10.67 42.51 -11.17
C ARG A 36 11.04 42.29 -12.62
N VAL A 37 11.15 41.04 -12.98
CA VAL A 37 11.15 40.66 -14.38
C VAL A 37 9.78 41.09 -14.86
N LYS A 38 9.76 42.24 -15.55
CA LYS A 38 8.59 42.67 -16.29
C LYS A 38 8.03 41.45 -16.96
N SER A 39 6.80 41.16 -16.69
CA SER A 39 6.06 40.05 -17.25
C SER A 39 6.46 39.86 -18.69
N MET A 40 7.40 38.96 -18.95
CA MET A 40 7.54 38.40 -20.27
C MET A 40 6.22 37.66 -20.47
N SER A 41 5.39 38.23 -21.30
CA SER A 41 4.17 37.54 -21.73
C SER A 41 4.59 36.17 -22.18
N VAL A 42 4.27 35.19 -21.39
CA VAL A 42 4.52 33.79 -21.69
C VAL A 42 3.83 33.54 -23.04
N PRO A 43 4.54 33.18 -24.07
CA PRO A 43 3.93 32.97 -25.38
C PRO A 43 2.78 31.98 -25.25
N PRO A 44 1.67 32.17 -25.93
CA PRO A 44 0.46 31.35 -25.76
C PRO A 44 0.64 29.86 -26.07
N SER A 45 1.79 29.50 -26.64
CA SER A 45 2.17 28.12 -26.90
C SER A 45 2.49 27.30 -25.66
N PHE A 46 2.74 27.95 -24.51
CA PHE A 46 2.92 27.29 -23.21
C PHE A 46 1.64 27.15 -22.40
N ARG A 47 0.50 27.19 -23.04
CA ARG A 47 -0.70 26.64 -22.43
C ARG A 47 -0.45 25.15 -22.23
N THR A 48 0.07 24.82 -21.06
CA THR A 48 0.12 23.44 -20.58
C THR A 48 -1.27 22.87 -20.77
N SER A 49 -1.37 22.02 -21.75
CA SER A 49 -2.65 21.39 -22.04
C SER A 49 -3.16 20.77 -20.74
N LYS A 50 -4.40 21.02 -20.42
CA LYS A 50 -5.10 20.46 -19.24
C LYS A 50 -5.02 18.93 -19.18
N SER A 51 -4.40 18.31 -20.15
CA SER A 51 -4.16 16.87 -20.24
C SER A 51 -3.16 16.32 -19.20
N TYR A 52 -2.25 17.17 -18.66
CA TYR A 52 -1.33 16.72 -17.61
C TYR A 52 -1.97 16.62 -16.23
N ALA A 53 -3.08 17.30 -15.99
CA ALA A 53 -3.77 17.26 -14.72
C ALA A 53 -4.54 15.95 -14.47
N LYS A 54 -4.63 15.06 -15.44
CA LYS A 54 -5.36 13.80 -15.35
C LYS A 54 -4.50 12.56 -15.51
N ARG A 55 -3.22 12.63 -15.27
CA ARG A 55 -2.52 11.42 -14.88
C ARG A 55 -3.04 11.07 -13.47
N ARG A 56 -4.19 10.41 -13.46
CA ARG A 56 -4.61 9.68 -12.28
C ARG A 56 -3.40 8.84 -11.92
N PHE A 57 -2.77 9.14 -10.81
CA PHE A 57 -1.86 8.19 -10.20
C PHE A 57 -2.68 6.90 -10.09
N GLN A 58 -2.44 5.99 -11.02
CA GLN A 58 -3.03 4.67 -10.90
C GLN A 58 -2.39 4.11 -9.64
N GLU A 59 -3.20 4.03 -8.60
CA GLU A 59 -2.76 3.39 -7.38
C GLU A 59 -2.18 2.03 -7.75
N PRO A 60 -1.00 1.68 -7.25
CA PRO A 60 -0.42 0.39 -7.55
C PRO A 60 -1.44 -0.68 -7.19
N LYS A 61 -1.77 -1.52 -8.14
CA LYS A 61 -2.68 -2.64 -7.88
C LYS A 61 -2.01 -3.54 -6.85
N PRO A 62 -2.73 -3.98 -5.81
CA PRO A 62 -2.18 -4.87 -4.82
C PRO A 62 -1.56 -6.10 -5.48
N LEU A 63 -0.35 -6.44 -5.07
CA LEU A 63 0.32 -7.66 -5.50
C LEU A 63 -0.35 -8.84 -4.82
N ILE A 64 -0.65 -9.87 -5.58
CA ILE A 64 -1.23 -11.11 -5.08
C ILE A 64 -0.46 -12.28 -5.66
N ASP A 65 0.08 -13.10 -4.77
CA ASP A 65 0.78 -14.33 -5.11
C ASP A 65 0.01 -15.54 -4.58
N ILE A 66 0.01 -16.61 -5.35
CA ILE A 66 -0.65 -17.88 -5.00
C ILE A 66 0.40 -18.99 -4.99
N PHE A 67 0.59 -19.60 -3.84
CA PHE A 67 1.49 -20.72 -3.63
C PHE A 67 0.67 -22.00 -3.42
N GLN A 68 1.16 -23.10 -3.99
CA GLN A 68 0.55 -24.40 -3.79
C GLN A 68 1.48 -25.26 -2.94
N GLU A 69 1.01 -25.69 -1.81
CA GLU A 69 1.60 -26.75 -0.99
C GLU A 69 0.83 -28.07 -1.22
N ASN A 70 1.31 -29.19 -0.66
CA ASN A 70 0.69 -30.49 -0.83
C ASN A 70 -0.81 -30.48 -0.50
N ASN A 71 -1.18 -30.03 0.69
CA ASN A 71 -2.56 -30.02 1.20
C ASN A 71 -3.21 -28.66 1.27
N TYR A 72 -2.45 -27.62 1.00
CA TYR A 72 -2.89 -26.22 1.18
C TYR A 72 -2.62 -25.37 -0.03
N ILE A 73 -3.42 -24.34 -0.18
CA ILE A 73 -3.15 -23.19 -1.06
C ILE A 73 -2.90 -21.99 -0.16
N ILE A 74 -1.78 -21.32 -0.35
CA ILE A 74 -1.43 -20.12 0.37
C ILE A 74 -1.52 -18.92 -0.57
N ILE A 75 -2.27 -17.92 -0.18
CA ILE A 75 -2.45 -16.71 -0.95
C ILE A 75 -1.85 -15.56 -0.12
N VAL A 76 -0.94 -14.82 -0.70
CA VAL A 76 -0.33 -13.64 -0.09
C VAL A 76 -0.77 -12.41 -0.88
N ALA A 77 -1.44 -11.49 -0.22
CA ALA A 77 -1.92 -10.25 -0.83
C ALA A 77 -1.36 -9.05 -0.10
N GLU A 78 -0.71 -8.16 -0.83
CA GLU A 78 -0.23 -6.89 -0.30
C GLU A 78 -1.34 -5.84 -0.43
N ILE A 79 -2.03 -5.55 0.67
CA ILE A 79 -3.16 -4.63 0.75
C ILE A 79 -2.89 -3.52 1.77
N ALA A 80 -1.78 -2.80 1.57
CA ALA A 80 -1.41 -1.69 2.44
C ALA A 80 -2.47 -0.57 2.43
N GLY A 81 -2.72 0.02 3.59
CA GLY A 81 -3.67 1.12 3.74
C GLY A 81 -5.12 0.73 4.00
N PHE A 82 -5.41 -0.57 4.14
CA PHE A 82 -6.72 -1.07 4.55
C PHE A 82 -6.69 -1.62 5.98
N ASN A 83 -7.80 -1.49 6.68
CA ASN A 83 -7.94 -2.02 8.02
C ASN A 83 -8.45 -3.46 8.00
N ARG A 84 -8.00 -4.26 8.95
CA ARG A 84 -8.45 -5.65 9.11
C ARG A 84 -9.97 -5.76 9.25
N GLU A 85 -10.59 -4.82 9.95
CA GLU A 85 -12.03 -4.82 10.20
C GLU A 85 -12.89 -4.66 8.95
N THR A 86 -12.35 -3.99 7.93
CA THR A 86 -13.04 -3.75 6.66
C THR A 86 -12.75 -4.82 5.62
N LEU A 87 -11.84 -5.72 5.93
CA LEU A 87 -11.42 -6.79 5.05
C LEU A 87 -12.46 -7.93 5.09
N LYS A 88 -13.01 -8.26 3.95
CA LYS A 88 -13.94 -9.38 3.77
C LYS A 88 -13.35 -10.39 2.80
N ILE A 89 -13.32 -11.62 3.22
CA ILE A 89 -12.82 -12.76 2.45
C ILE A 89 -13.97 -13.71 2.25
N HIS A 90 -14.26 -14.02 1.01
CA HIS A 90 -15.29 -15.00 0.65
C HIS A 90 -14.69 -16.07 -0.26
N VAL A 91 -14.88 -17.31 0.12
CA VAL A 91 -14.36 -18.46 -0.63
C VAL A 91 -15.53 -19.36 -1.03
N LYS A 92 -15.58 -19.72 -2.28
CA LYS A 92 -16.56 -20.68 -2.80
C LYS A 92 -15.89 -21.58 -3.84
N ASN A 93 -15.80 -22.86 -3.54
CA ASN A 93 -15.20 -23.87 -4.42
C ASN A 93 -13.75 -23.51 -4.86
N GLN A 94 -13.60 -23.00 -6.07
CA GLN A 94 -12.33 -22.57 -6.66
C GLN A 94 -12.22 -21.05 -6.78
N LYS A 95 -13.12 -20.30 -6.18
CA LYS A 95 -13.15 -18.85 -6.31
C LYS A 95 -12.94 -18.19 -4.96
N LEU A 96 -11.93 -17.35 -4.87
CA LEU A 96 -11.67 -16.49 -3.73
C LEU A 96 -12.02 -15.05 -4.09
N THR A 97 -12.79 -14.41 -3.26
CA THR A 97 -13.14 -13.00 -3.40
C THR A 97 -12.61 -12.22 -2.20
N LEU A 98 -11.79 -11.24 -2.48
CA LEU A 98 -11.28 -10.29 -1.50
C LEU A 98 -11.94 -8.94 -1.69
N SER A 99 -12.44 -8.37 -0.61
CA SER A 99 -12.92 -7.00 -0.61
C SER A 99 -12.40 -6.26 0.62
N ALA A 100 -11.96 -5.05 0.44
CA ALA A 100 -11.52 -4.17 1.51
C ALA A 100 -12.02 -2.74 1.26
N LYS A 101 -12.34 -2.04 2.33
CA LYS A 101 -12.81 -0.67 2.28
C LYS A 101 -11.99 0.20 3.22
N SER A 102 -11.56 1.35 2.73
CA SER A 102 -10.98 2.43 3.51
C SER A 102 -11.82 3.69 3.34
N LYS A 103 -11.46 4.79 3.98
CA LYS A 103 -12.21 6.05 3.87
C LYS A 103 -12.40 6.50 2.42
N ASP A 104 -11.32 6.45 1.64
CA ASP A 104 -11.30 6.99 0.27
C ASP A 104 -11.15 5.92 -0.81
N ARG A 105 -10.94 4.65 -0.42
CA ARG A 105 -10.60 3.57 -1.34
C ARG A 105 -11.46 2.33 -1.10
N ARG A 106 -11.76 1.67 -2.21
CA ARG A 106 -12.40 0.35 -2.20
C ARG A 106 -11.57 -0.59 -3.03
N TYR A 107 -11.28 -1.74 -2.48
CA TYR A 107 -10.59 -2.81 -3.18
C TYR A 107 -11.52 -4.01 -3.32
N TYR A 108 -11.57 -4.54 -4.52
CA TYR A 108 -12.31 -5.77 -4.82
C TYR A 108 -11.49 -6.59 -5.81
N LYS A 109 -11.26 -7.83 -5.47
CA LYS A 109 -10.57 -8.77 -6.35
C LYS A 109 -11.18 -10.17 -6.23
N SER A 110 -11.44 -10.77 -7.37
CA SER A 110 -11.83 -12.17 -7.49
C SER A 110 -10.69 -12.96 -8.14
N LEU A 111 -10.32 -14.06 -7.52
CA LEU A 111 -9.25 -14.94 -7.95
C LEU A 111 -9.78 -16.34 -8.17
N ASN A 112 -9.34 -16.96 -9.24
CA ASN A 112 -9.59 -18.39 -9.45
C ASN A 112 -8.45 -19.19 -8.83
N LEU A 113 -8.80 -20.14 -8.00
CA LEU A 113 -7.84 -21.01 -7.34
C LEU A 113 -7.50 -22.20 -8.23
N PRO A 114 -6.27 -22.71 -8.16
CA PRO A 114 -5.85 -23.85 -9.01
C PRO A 114 -6.52 -25.18 -8.65
N LYS A 115 -7.03 -25.28 -7.42
CA LYS A 115 -7.73 -26.47 -6.92
C LYS A 115 -8.98 -26.07 -6.11
N VAL A 116 -9.92 -27.01 -6.00
CA VAL A 116 -11.05 -26.85 -5.10
C VAL A 116 -10.57 -26.84 -3.66
N VAL A 117 -11.11 -25.95 -2.86
CA VAL A 117 -10.77 -25.79 -1.45
C VAL A 117 -11.99 -25.96 -0.56
N ILE A 118 -11.74 -26.27 0.71
CA ILE A 118 -12.76 -26.38 1.74
C ILE A 118 -12.90 -25.00 2.40
N PRO A 119 -14.03 -24.30 2.22
CA PRO A 119 -14.21 -22.95 2.77
C PRO A 119 -14.14 -22.90 4.28
N ASP A 120 -14.58 -23.94 4.96
CA ASP A 120 -14.66 -24.01 6.42
C ASP A 120 -13.29 -24.11 7.08
N VAL A 121 -12.26 -24.51 6.35
CA VAL A 121 -10.88 -24.63 6.84
C VAL A 121 -10.02 -23.56 6.23
N MET A 122 -10.22 -22.35 6.72
CA MET A 122 -9.48 -21.16 6.28
C MET A 122 -8.76 -20.50 7.45
N TYR A 123 -7.47 -20.29 7.30
CA TYR A 123 -6.66 -19.51 8.23
C TYR A 123 -6.26 -18.20 7.59
N THR A 124 -6.46 -17.11 8.31
CA THR A 124 -6.13 -15.78 7.84
C THR A 124 -5.21 -15.06 8.81
N LYS A 125 -4.17 -14.46 8.30
CA LYS A 125 -3.25 -13.62 9.05
C LYS A 125 -3.06 -12.29 8.33
N PHE A 126 -3.27 -11.20 9.05
CA PHE A 126 -3.06 -9.86 8.52
C PHE A 126 -2.06 -9.12 9.41
N LYS A 127 -0.95 -8.73 8.84
CA LYS A 127 0.10 -8.01 9.55
C LYS A 127 0.84 -7.07 8.59
N ASN A 128 1.07 -5.83 9.02
CA ASN A 128 1.85 -4.83 8.26
C ASN A 128 1.35 -4.63 6.80
N GLY A 129 0.06 -4.67 6.57
CA GLY A 129 -0.51 -4.52 5.23
C GLY A 129 -0.41 -5.77 4.35
N VAL A 130 0.10 -6.87 4.87
CA VAL A 130 0.18 -8.16 4.17
C VAL A 130 -0.89 -9.10 4.71
N LEU A 131 -1.74 -9.58 3.83
CA LEU A 131 -2.75 -10.59 4.12
C LEU A 131 -2.25 -11.95 3.62
N GLU A 132 -2.16 -12.89 4.52
CA GLU A 132 -1.88 -14.30 4.23
C GLU A 132 -3.17 -15.12 4.46
N ILE A 133 -3.57 -15.88 3.47
CA ILE A 133 -4.73 -16.77 3.53
C ILE A 133 -4.25 -18.18 3.23
N LYS A 134 -4.47 -19.10 4.16
CA LYS A 134 -4.17 -20.51 3.99
C LYS A 134 -5.47 -21.30 3.89
N LEU A 135 -5.67 -21.97 2.78
CA LEU A 135 -6.87 -22.75 2.46
C LEU A 135 -6.52 -24.23 2.31
N LYS A 136 -7.29 -25.10 2.93
CA LYS A 136 -7.13 -26.54 2.75
C LYS A 136 -7.73 -26.96 1.43
N LYS A 137 -6.98 -27.73 0.62
CA LYS A 137 -7.49 -28.35 -0.60
C LYS A 137 -8.58 -29.36 -0.26
N ALA A 138 -9.64 -29.37 -1.02
CA ALA A 138 -10.56 -30.49 -1.01
C ALA A 138 -9.84 -31.67 -1.67
N GLU A 139 -9.54 -32.70 -0.90
CA GLU A 139 -9.08 -33.95 -1.46
C GLU A 139 -10.19 -34.49 -2.35
N THR A 140 -9.94 -34.55 -3.65
CA THR A 140 -10.82 -35.26 -4.54
C THR A 140 -10.81 -36.72 -4.11
N ALA A 141 -11.92 -37.21 -3.65
CA ALA A 141 -12.09 -38.60 -3.19
C ALA A 141 -11.89 -39.66 -4.31
N ILE A 142 -11.30 -39.25 -5.42
CA ILE A 142 -11.14 -40.04 -6.64
C ILE A 142 -10.06 -41.12 -6.49
N ASN A 143 -9.23 -41.07 -5.46
CA ASN A 143 -8.11 -42.03 -5.34
C ASN A 143 -8.36 -43.17 -4.35
N LYS A 144 -9.56 -43.36 -3.85
CA LYS A 144 -9.86 -44.49 -2.95
C LYS A 144 -10.52 -45.72 -3.59
N GLU A 145 -10.89 -45.63 -4.85
CA GLU A 145 -11.54 -46.77 -5.52
C GLU A 145 -10.66 -47.48 -6.56
N ALA A 146 -9.40 -47.11 -6.69
CA ALA A 146 -8.45 -47.74 -7.58
C ALA A 146 -7.42 -48.61 -6.82
N GLY A 147 -7.93 -49.35 -5.87
CA GLY A 147 -7.03 -50.25 -5.12
C GLY A 147 -7.72 -51.60 -4.88
#